data_159759a52a06cd2c45f99308ab342dcb
#
_entry.id   159759a52a06cd2c45f99308ab342dcb
#
_cell.length_a   1.000
_cell.length_b   1.000
_cell.length_c   1.000
_cell.angle_alpha   90.00
_cell.angle_beta   90.00
_cell.angle_gamma   90.00
#
_symmetry.space_group_name_H-M   'P 1'
#
loop_
_entity.id
_entity.type
_entity.pdbx_description
1 polymer ?
#
loop_
_entity_poly.entity_id
_entity_poly.type
_entity_poly.pdbx_seq_one_letter_code
_entity_poly.pdbx_strand_id
1 'polypeptide(L)'
;MGVDERAKNEPPPGPLLYEVIRNLWPLHRTIVRAVERELTGTGMTAGQHAVMDELHRAGPRTVPQLARLLGLDRQPVQRLVNDATTLGLTETAPNPEHRRSHLIRLTPQGEAAIRSIQEAEETELRRRLFDLTTGDVATTLHVLRRLGEEFKDLAQNAPPHPTDRRGDPR
;
A
#
# COMPACT_ATOMS: atom_id res chain seq x y z
N MET A 1 14.82 -31.91 13.29
CA MET A 1 15.71 -31.02 14.03
C MET A 1 14.83 -29.87 14.53
N GLY A 2 14.46 -29.93 15.83
CA GLY A 2 13.44 -29.06 16.41
C GLY A 2 13.95 -27.63 16.47
N VAL A 3 13.23 -26.74 15.85
CA VAL A 3 13.38 -25.31 16.06
C VAL A 3 12.96 -25.05 17.51
N ASP A 4 13.90 -24.53 18.29
CA ASP A 4 13.76 -24.33 19.73
C ASP A 4 12.47 -23.52 20.04
N GLU A 5 11.54 -24.15 20.72
CA GLU A 5 10.23 -23.59 21.08
C GLU A 5 10.38 -22.38 22.03
N ARG A 6 11.56 -22.19 22.65
CA ARG A 6 11.92 -21.06 23.49
C ARG A 6 12.15 -19.78 22.68
N ALA A 7 12.64 -19.87 21.42
CA ALA A 7 12.88 -18.71 20.55
C ALA A 7 11.57 -18.06 20.08
N LYS A 8 10.42 -18.71 20.24
CA LYS A 8 9.10 -18.16 19.85
C LYS A 8 8.50 -17.16 20.85
N ASN A 9 9.02 -17.12 22.08
CA ASN A 9 8.44 -16.29 23.15
C ASN A 9 9.37 -15.15 23.61
N GLU A 10 10.57 -15.05 23.05
CA GLU A 10 11.51 -13.99 23.37
C GLU A 10 11.26 -12.78 22.47
N PRO A 11 11.24 -11.53 23.01
CA PRO A 11 11.07 -10.35 22.17
C PRO A 11 12.19 -10.29 21.12
N PRO A 12 11.88 -9.93 19.87
CA PRO A 12 12.88 -9.90 18.82
C PRO A 12 13.98 -8.90 19.15
N PRO A 13 15.26 -9.24 18.90
CA PRO A 13 16.36 -8.32 19.17
C PRO A 13 16.21 -7.07 18.31
N GLY A 14 16.37 -5.89 18.92
CA GLY A 14 16.25 -4.60 18.25
C GLY A 14 17.05 -4.48 16.95
N PRO A 15 18.31 -4.97 16.86
CA PRO A 15 19.06 -4.99 15.61
C PRO A 15 18.37 -5.73 14.46
N LEU A 16 17.71 -6.86 14.73
CA LEU A 16 17.01 -7.63 13.69
C LEU A 16 15.76 -6.90 13.17
N LEU A 17 14.99 -6.28 14.08
CA LEU A 17 13.87 -5.42 13.68
C LEU A 17 14.34 -4.25 12.81
N TYR A 18 15.47 -3.65 13.15
CA TYR A 18 16.04 -2.55 12.38
C TYR A 18 16.47 -3.00 10.97
N GLU A 19 17.01 -4.20 10.83
CA GLU A 19 17.33 -4.78 9.52
C GLU A 19 16.07 -4.97 8.66
N VAL A 20 14.95 -5.43 9.23
CA VAL A 20 13.68 -5.51 8.49
C VAL A 20 13.27 -4.13 7.97
N ILE A 21 13.27 -3.11 8.84
CA ILE A 21 12.88 -1.75 8.47
C ILE A 21 13.79 -1.18 7.36
N ARG A 22 15.11 -1.37 7.46
CA ARG A 22 16.08 -0.90 6.46
C ARG A 22 15.85 -1.52 5.08
N ASN A 23 15.36 -2.73 5.02
CA ASN A 23 15.07 -3.41 3.76
C ASN A 23 13.74 -3.00 3.12
N LEU A 24 12.78 -2.42 3.87
CA LEU A 24 11.48 -2.05 3.33
C LEU A 24 11.56 -0.96 2.26
N TRP A 25 12.36 0.07 2.45
CA TRP A 25 12.48 1.17 1.50
C TRP A 25 13.09 0.76 0.14
N PRO A 26 14.23 0.08 0.09
CA PRO A 26 14.77 -0.42 -1.16
C PRO A 26 13.84 -1.42 -1.85
N LEU A 27 13.21 -2.31 -1.08
CA LEU A 27 12.24 -3.29 -1.58
C LEU A 27 11.05 -2.60 -2.24
N HIS A 28 10.42 -1.63 -1.55
CA HIS A 28 9.30 -0.86 -2.09
C HIS A 28 9.66 -0.21 -3.44
N ARG A 29 10.82 0.45 -3.53
CA ARG A 29 11.28 1.06 -4.78
C ARG A 29 11.48 0.04 -5.90
N THR A 30 11.96 -1.14 -5.57
CA THR A 30 12.17 -2.22 -6.53
C THR A 30 10.84 -2.77 -7.04
N ILE A 31 9.87 -2.98 -6.15
CA ILE A 31 8.51 -3.39 -6.50
C ILE A 31 7.86 -2.37 -7.44
N VAL A 32 7.88 -1.08 -7.09
CA VAL A 32 7.30 -0.01 -7.92
C VAL A 32 7.90 -0.04 -9.34
N ARG A 33 9.23 -0.18 -9.47
CA ARG A 33 9.88 -0.27 -10.79
C ARG A 33 9.48 -1.52 -11.57
N ALA A 34 9.28 -2.65 -10.89
CA ALA A 34 8.84 -3.89 -11.53
C ALA A 34 7.41 -3.72 -12.06
N VAL A 35 6.50 -3.21 -11.25
CA VAL A 35 5.11 -2.91 -11.63
C VAL A 35 5.07 -1.92 -12.80
N GLU A 36 5.84 -0.84 -12.78
CA GLU A 36 5.91 0.12 -13.89
C GLU A 36 6.34 -0.53 -15.22
N ARG A 37 7.26 -1.51 -15.17
CA ARG A 37 7.67 -2.26 -16.37
C ARG A 37 6.55 -3.15 -16.91
N GLU A 38 5.82 -3.83 -16.03
CA GLU A 38 4.71 -4.70 -16.41
C GLU A 38 3.53 -3.90 -16.98
N LEU A 39 3.31 -2.70 -16.46
CA LEU A 39 2.29 -1.79 -16.95
C LEU A 39 2.67 -1.06 -18.25
N THR A 40 3.90 -1.24 -18.76
CA THR A 40 4.34 -0.60 -20.02
C THR A 40 3.40 -0.96 -21.18
N GLY A 41 2.85 0.06 -21.84
CA GLY A 41 1.90 -0.12 -22.95
C GLY A 41 0.42 -0.19 -22.54
N THR A 42 0.11 -0.30 -21.25
CA THR A 42 -1.29 -0.27 -20.77
C THR A 42 -1.85 1.15 -20.60
N GLY A 43 -0.97 2.15 -20.59
CA GLY A 43 -1.32 3.54 -20.25
C GLY A 43 -1.51 3.80 -18.74
N MET A 44 -1.31 2.79 -17.91
CA MET A 44 -1.47 2.86 -16.45
C MET A 44 -0.11 3.03 -15.76
N THR A 45 -0.08 3.79 -14.68
CA THR A 45 1.07 3.96 -13.79
C THR A 45 0.96 3.06 -12.56
N ALA A 46 2.08 2.80 -11.87
CA ALA A 46 2.07 2.06 -10.60
C ALA A 46 1.19 2.73 -9.52
N GLY A 47 1.11 4.06 -9.50
CA GLY A 47 0.23 4.80 -8.61
C GLY A 47 -1.27 4.57 -8.91
N GLN A 48 -1.66 4.55 -10.17
CA GLN A 48 -3.03 4.21 -10.57
C GLN A 48 -3.35 2.75 -10.26
N HIS A 49 -2.42 1.84 -10.52
CA HIS A 49 -2.54 0.43 -10.13
C HIS A 49 -2.81 0.30 -8.62
N ALA A 50 -2.03 0.98 -7.76
CA ALA A 50 -2.25 0.94 -6.31
C ALA A 50 -3.62 1.47 -5.89
N VAL A 51 -4.15 2.52 -6.53
CA VAL A 51 -5.52 3.02 -6.30
C VAL A 51 -6.55 1.97 -6.70
N MET A 52 -6.38 1.34 -7.87
CA MET A 52 -7.31 0.34 -8.37
C MET A 52 -7.30 -0.94 -7.53
N ASP A 53 -6.12 -1.40 -7.11
CA ASP A 53 -5.95 -2.53 -6.22
C ASP A 53 -6.68 -2.30 -4.89
N GLU A 54 -6.55 -1.12 -4.29
CA GLU A 54 -7.24 -0.77 -3.06
C GLU A 54 -8.77 -0.71 -3.23
N LEU A 55 -9.26 -0.20 -4.38
CA LEU A 55 -10.69 -0.19 -4.70
C LEU A 55 -11.23 -1.60 -4.95
N HIS A 56 -10.45 -2.46 -5.60
CA HIS A 56 -10.80 -3.86 -5.82
C HIS A 56 -10.91 -4.64 -4.50
N ARG A 57 -9.91 -4.48 -3.63
CA ARG A 57 -9.81 -5.16 -2.33
C ARG A 57 -10.87 -4.71 -1.32
N ALA A 58 -11.14 -3.42 -1.23
CA ALA A 58 -11.90 -2.82 -0.16
C ALA A 58 -13.23 -2.17 -0.61
N GLY A 59 -13.53 -2.19 -1.91
CA GLY A 59 -14.72 -1.56 -2.50
C GLY A 59 -14.62 -0.04 -2.61
N PRO A 60 -15.73 0.63 -2.94
CA PRO A 60 -15.77 2.08 -3.17
C PRO A 60 -15.25 2.89 -1.99
N ARG A 61 -14.44 3.92 -2.27
CA ARG A 61 -13.81 4.79 -1.27
C ARG A 61 -13.81 6.24 -1.71
N THR A 62 -13.82 7.16 -0.75
CA THR A 62 -13.55 8.58 -1.03
C THR A 62 -12.04 8.81 -1.23
N VAL A 63 -11.65 9.86 -1.95
CA VAL A 63 -10.24 10.24 -2.11
C VAL A 63 -9.50 10.40 -0.78
N PRO A 64 -10.08 11.02 0.27
CA PRO A 64 -9.42 11.06 1.58
C PRO A 64 -9.22 9.68 2.23
N GLN A 65 -10.11 8.72 1.99
CA GLN A 65 -9.94 7.35 2.48
C GLN A 65 -8.81 6.63 1.73
N LEU A 66 -8.78 6.74 0.40
CA LEU A 66 -7.69 6.21 -0.43
C LEU A 66 -6.34 6.80 -0.03
N ALA A 67 -6.26 8.11 0.18
CA ALA A 67 -5.05 8.79 0.62
C ALA A 67 -4.51 8.20 1.93
N ARG A 68 -5.38 7.99 2.92
CA ARG A 68 -4.99 7.36 4.19
C ARG A 68 -4.54 5.91 4.04
N LEU A 69 -5.23 5.13 3.20
CA LEU A 69 -4.89 3.72 2.97
C LEU A 69 -3.55 3.57 2.25
N LEU A 70 -3.29 4.44 1.27
CA LEU A 70 -2.05 4.45 0.50
C LEU A 70 -0.89 5.17 1.20
N GLY A 71 -1.13 5.85 2.33
CA GLY A 71 -0.10 6.64 3.01
C GLY A 71 0.38 7.85 2.19
N LEU A 72 -0.51 8.42 1.36
CA LEU A 72 -0.21 9.54 0.47
C LEU A 72 -1.04 10.78 0.82
N ASP A 73 -0.60 11.94 0.34
CA ASP A 73 -1.38 13.16 0.41
C ASP A 73 -2.60 13.12 -0.54
N ARG A 74 -3.63 13.92 -0.24
CA ARG A 74 -4.89 13.95 -1.02
C ARG A 74 -4.69 14.38 -2.46
N GLN A 75 -3.83 15.39 -2.71
CA GLN A 75 -3.63 15.94 -4.05
C GLN A 75 -3.03 14.94 -5.04
N PRO A 76 -1.94 14.21 -4.72
CA PRO A 76 -1.46 13.12 -5.55
C PRO A 76 -2.54 12.06 -5.84
N VAL A 77 -3.27 11.62 -4.82
CA VAL A 77 -4.32 10.60 -5.00
C VAL A 77 -5.46 11.11 -5.86
N GLN A 78 -5.87 12.39 -5.70
CA GLN A 78 -6.88 12.99 -6.57
C GLN A 78 -6.44 12.97 -8.04
N ARG A 79 -5.17 13.26 -8.33
CA ARG A 79 -4.62 13.17 -9.70
C ARG A 79 -4.67 11.74 -10.24
N LEU A 80 -4.20 10.76 -9.46
CA LEU A 80 -4.25 9.36 -9.85
C LEU A 80 -5.66 8.88 -10.18
N VAL A 81 -6.64 9.29 -9.36
CA VAL A 81 -8.07 8.98 -9.59
C VAL A 81 -8.57 9.66 -10.86
N ASN A 82 -8.27 10.94 -11.08
CA ASN A 82 -8.69 11.65 -12.28
C ASN A 82 -8.13 11.01 -13.55
N ASP A 83 -6.85 10.64 -13.54
CA ASP A 83 -6.18 9.98 -14.66
C ASP A 83 -6.79 8.59 -14.91
N ALA A 84 -7.04 7.79 -13.86
CA ALA A 84 -7.73 6.49 -13.98
C ALA A 84 -9.17 6.64 -14.50
N THR A 85 -9.86 7.73 -14.13
CA THR A 85 -11.19 8.05 -14.65
C THR A 85 -11.14 8.43 -16.13
N THR A 86 -10.13 9.16 -16.56
CA THR A 86 -9.90 9.50 -17.97
C THR A 86 -9.66 8.26 -18.82
N LEU A 87 -9.01 7.24 -18.25
CA LEU A 87 -8.81 5.93 -18.89
C LEU A 87 -10.08 5.04 -18.85
N GLY A 88 -11.18 5.50 -18.24
CA GLY A 88 -12.40 4.71 -18.09
C GLY A 88 -12.32 3.57 -17.07
N LEU A 89 -11.28 3.57 -16.21
CA LEU A 89 -11.02 2.50 -15.25
C LEU A 89 -11.74 2.73 -13.91
N THR A 90 -11.99 3.99 -13.56
CA THR A 90 -12.75 4.38 -12.37
C THR A 90 -13.87 5.34 -12.71
N GLU A 91 -14.85 5.42 -11.84
CA GLU A 91 -15.95 6.39 -11.94
C GLU A 91 -16.33 6.92 -10.55
N THR A 92 -17.03 8.06 -10.57
CA THR A 92 -17.53 8.71 -9.37
C THR A 92 -18.97 8.26 -9.10
N ALA A 93 -19.27 7.89 -7.85
CA ALA A 93 -20.60 7.53 -7.39
C ALA A 93 -21.06 8.41 -6.22
N PRO A 94 -22.39 8.59 -6.03
CA PRO A 94 -22.91 9.27 -4.84
C PRO A 94 -22.48 8.52 -3.56
N ASN A 95 -22.18 9.29 -2.50
CA ASN A 95 -21.90 8.73 -1.19
C ASN A 95 -23.17 8.82 -0.33
N PRO A 96 -23.78 7.68 0.02
CA PRO A 96 -25.00 7.68 0.83
C PRO A 96 -24.80 8.22 2.24
N GLU A 97 -23.59 8.09 2.80
CA GLU A 97 -23.25 8.55 4.15
C GLU A 97 -22.96 10.06 4.22
N HIS A 98 -22.46 10.63 3.12
CA HIS A 98 -22.02 12.03 3.09
C HIS A 98 -22.31 12.69 1.75
N ARG A 99 -23.40 13.44 1.65
CA ARG A 99 -23.85 14.10 0.39
C ARG A 99 -22.81 15.03 -0.27
N ARG A 100 -21.83 15.55 0.49
CA ARG A 100 -20.79 16.45 -0.03
C ARG A 100 -19.53 15.73 -0.50
N SER A 101 -19.42 14.41 -0.29
CA SER A 101 -18.29 13.61 -0.72
C SER A 101 -18.75 12.57 -1.75
N HIS A 102 -17.88 12.27 -2.69
CA HIS A 102 -18.16 11.23 -3.69
C HIS A 102 -17.32 9.99 -3.40
N LEU A 103 -17.86 8.84 -3.73
CA LEU A 103 -17.14 7.59 -3.75
C LEU A 103 -16.49 7.42 -5.13
N ILE A 104 -15.28 6.90 -5.14
CA ILE A 104 -14.62 6.39 -6.32
C ILE A 104 -14.83 4.89 -6.32
N ARG A 105 -15.19 4.31 -7.47
CA ARG A 105 -15.32 2.88 -7.66
C ARG A 105 -14.72 2.46 -9.00
N LEU A 106 -14.40 1.19 -9.14
CA LEU A 106 -13.99 0.63 -10.41
C LEU A 106 -15.18 0.58 -11.37
N THR A 107 -14.93 0.81 -12.64
CA THR A 107 -15.86 0.45 -13.73
C THR A 107 -15.74 -1.06 -14.01
N PRO A 108 -16.67 -1.67 -14.78
CA PRO A 108 -16.49 -3.06 -15.24
C PRO A 108 -15.16 -3.28 -15.99
N GLN A 109 -14.73 -2.28 -16.77
CA GLN A 109 -13.42 -2.29 -17.45
C GLN A 109 -12.27 -2.24 -16.45
N GLY A 110 -12.34 -1.36 -15.44
CA GLY A 110 -11.34 -1.26 -14.39
C GLY A 110 -11.24 -2.54 -13.57
N GLU A 111 -12.38 -3.15 -13.24
CA GLU A 111 -12.44 -4.42 -12.52
C GLU A 111 -11.78 -5.56 -13.32
N ALA A 112 -12.05 -5.65 -14.61
CA ALA A 112 -11.43 -6.64 -15.48
C ALA A 112 -9.92 -6.42 -15.63
N ALA A 113 -9.50 -5.15 -15.77
CA ALA A 113 -8.08 -4.78 -15.91
C ALA A 113 -7.29 -5.14 -14.66
N ILE A 114 -7.75 -4.72 -13.47
CA ILE A 114 -7.01 -5.01 -12.22
C ILE A 114 -6.93 -6.50 -11.91
N ARG A 115 -8.02 -7.24 -12.16
CA ARG A 115 -8.03 -8.69 -11.96
C ARG A 115 -7.02 -9.39 -12.87
N SER A 116 -6.98 -9.04 -14.14
CA SER A 116 -6.01 -9.62 -15.09
C SER A 116 -4.57 -9.37 -14.68
N ILE A 117 -4.26 -8.16 -14.19
CA ILE A 117 -2.92 -7.81 -13.69
C ILE A 117 -2.58 -8.65 -12.45
N GLN A 118 -3.49 -8.72 -11.46
CA GLN A 118 -3.27 -9.50 -10.24
C GLN A 118 -3.06 -10.99 -10.52
N GLU A 119 -3.83 -11.60 -11.43
CA GLU A 119 -3.68 -13.00 -11.83
C GLU A 119 -2.30 -13.26 -12.46
N ALA A 120 -1.82 -12.34 -13.29
CA ALA A 120 -0.49 -12.42 -13.90
C ALA A 120 0.63 -12.26 -12.84
N GLU A 121 0.52 -11.25 -11.97
CA GLU A 121 1.46 -11.02 -10.87
C GLU A 121 1.53 -12.22 -9.91
N GLU A 122 0.38 -12.75 -9.47
CA GLU A 122 0.33 -13.93 -8.60
C GLU A 122 0.98 -15.16 -9.23
N THR A 123 0.74 -15.38 -10.51
CA THR A 123 1.33 -16.49 -11.25
C THR A 123 2.84 -16.37 -11.29
N GLU A 124 3.34 -15.19 -11.60
CA GLU A 124 4.78 -14.92 -11.67
C GLU A 124 5.45 -14.99 -10.29
N LEU A 125 4.82 -14.45 -9.25
CA LEU A 125 5.32 -14.55 -7.87
C LEU A 125 5.42 -16.01 -7.41
N ARG A 126 4.39 -16.83 -7.64
CA ARG A 126 4.42 -18.25 -7.31
C ARG A 126 5.55 -19.00 -8.05
N ARG A 127 5.78 -18.64 -9.31
CA ARG A 127 6.83 -19.25 -10.13
C ARG A 127 8.23 -18.90 -9.64
N ARG A 128 8.45 -17.65 -9.19
CA ARG A 128 9.77 -17.13 -8.76
C ARG A 128 10.10 -17.48 -7.32
N LEU A 129 9.10 -17.51 -6.45
CA LEU A 129 9.26 -17.66 -5.00
C LEU A 129 8.77 -19.05 -4.53
N PHE A 130 9.02 -20.08 -5.35
CA PHE A 130 8.59 -21.46 -5.09
C PHE A 130 9.22 -22.09 -3.84
N ASP A 131 10.30 -21.52 -3.35
CA ASP A 131 11.04 -21.92 -2.15
C ASP A 131 10.46 -21.38 -0.84
N LEU A 132 9.55 -20.39 -0.93
CA LEU A 132 8.87 -19.83 0.24
C LEU A 132 7.65 -20.67 0.63
N THR A 133 7.54 -20.98 1.91
CA THR A 133 6.36 -21.68 2.45
C THR A 133 5.24 -20.69 2.80
N THR A 134 4.00 -21.19 2.89
CA THR A 134 2.86 -20.41 3.39
C THR A 134 3.12 -19.85 4.80
N GLY A 135 3.85 -20.61 5.65
CA GLY A 135 4.22 -20.18 6.99
C GLY A 135 5.16 -18.97 6.98
N ASP A 136 6.16 -18.98 6.08
CA ASP A 136 7.09 -17.85 5.92
C ASP A 136 6.35 -16.58 5.53
N VAL A 137 5.46 -16.69 4.54
CA VAL A 137 4.67 -15.56 4.04
C VAL A 137 3.69 -15.05 5.11
N ALA A 138 2.99 -15.95 5.81
CA ALA A 138 2.06 -15.56 6.88
C ALA A 138 2.78 -14.86 8.04
N THR A 139 3.95 -15.35 8.45
CA THR A 139 4.79 -14.75 9.48
C THR A 139 5.27 -13.35 9.04
N THR A 140 5.72 -13.23 7.80
CA THR A 140 6.16 -11.94 7.24
C THR A 140 5.02 -10.93 7.22
N LEU A 141 3.82 -11.33 6.77
CA LEU A 141 2.64 -10.46 6.79
C LEU A 141 2.26 -10.01 8.21
N HIS A 142 2.35 -10.90 9.19
CA HIS A 142 2.13 -10.56 10.59
C HIS A 142 3.11 -9.48 11.07
N VAL A 143 4.40 -9.67 10.84
CA VAL A 143 5.44 -8.71 11.22
C VAL A 143 5.24 -7.35 10.54
N LEU A 144 4.97 -7.34 9.22
CA LEU A 144 4.75 -6.11 8.47
C LEU A 144 3.52 -5.34 8.97
N ARG A 145 2.43 -6.02 9.31
CA ARG A 145 1.23 -5.40 9.87
C ARG A 145 1.51 -4.78 11.23
N ARG A 146 2.20 -5.51 12.12
CA ARG A 146 2.59 -4.99 13.44
C ARG A 146 3.47 -3.75 13.33
N LEU A 147 4.48 -3.77 12.46
CA LEU A 147 5.33 -2.59 12.20
C LEU A 147 4.49 -1.41 11.67
N GLY A 148 3.56 -1.67 10.74
CA GLY A 148 2.68 -0.64 10.20
C GLY A 148 1.78 0.01 11.24
N GLU A 149 1.25 -0.74 12.20
CA GLU A 149 0.46 -0.24 13.33
C GLU A 149 1.30 0.67 14.23
N GLU A 150 2.49 0.20 14.67
CA GLU A 150 3.37 0.96 15.56
C GLU A 150 3.87 2.27 14.91
N PHE A 151 4.30 2.22 13.65
CA PHE A 151 4.74 3.44 12.96
C PHE A 151 3.59 4.42 12.68
N LYS A 152 2.37 3.93 12.48
CA LYS A 152 1.19 4.78 12.34
C LYS A 152 0.88 5.52 13.64
N ASP A 153 0.95 4.83 14.77
CA ASP A 153 0.76 5.43 16.08
C ASP A 153 1.85 6.46 16.41
N LEU A 154 3.10 6.14 16.11
CA LEU A 154 4.22 7.07 16.25
C LEU A 154 4.03 8.33 15.39
N ALA A 155 3.59 8.18 14.14
CA ALA A 155 3.35 9.31 13.24
C ALA A 155 2.19 10.22 13.70
N GLN A 156 1.18 9.66 14.37
CA GLN A 156 0.02 10.41 14.87
C GLN A 156 0.28 11.07 16.22
N ASN A 157 1.12 10.46 17.07
CA ASN A 157 1.36 10.87 18.46
C ASN A 157 2.76 11.47 18.67
N ALA A 158 3.55 11.67 17.61
CA ALA A 158 4.86 12.28 17.72
C ALA A 158 4.75 13.71 18.28
N PRO A 159 5.46 14.06 19.36
CA PRO A 159 5.54 15.44 19.81
C PRO A 159 6.14 16.30 18.69
N PRO A 160 5.70 17.58 18.54
CA PRO A 160 6.21 18.46 17.49
C PRO A 160 7.73 18.53 17.57
N HIS A 161 8.39 18.37 16.43
CA HIS A 161 9.86 18.35 16.34
C HIS A 161 10.44 19.63 16.94
N PRO A 162 11.53 19.58 17.72
CA PRO A 162 12.11 20.77 18.37
C PRO A 162 12.54 21.87 17.41
N THR A 163 12.64 21.59 16.11
CA THR A 163 12.98 22.57 15.06
C THR A 163 11.85 23.47 14.63
N ASP A 164 10.60 23.22 15.01
CA ASP A 164 9.46 24.06 14.65
C ASP A 164 9.32 25.34 15.50
N ARG A 165 10.23 25.51 16.46
CA ARG A 165 10.30 26.72 17.32
C ARG A 165 11.21 27.82 16.78
N ARG A 166 11.61 27.82 15.51
CA ARG A 166 12.34 28.94 14.90
C ARG A 166 11.39 29.76 14.02
N GLY A 167 10.75 30.73 14.63
CA GLY A 167 9.94 31.67 13.87
C GLY A 167 9.20 32.68 14.73
N ASP A 168 9.89 33.32 15.68
CA ASP A 168 9.44 34.63 16.17
C ASP A 168 10.67 35.55 16.35
N PRO A 169 11.00 36.39 15.37
CA PRO A 169 11.83 37.56 15.55
C PRO A 169 10.95 38.69 16.03
N ARG A 170 11.17 39.12 17.26
CA ARG A 170 10.73 40.46 17.72
C ARG A 170 11.48 41.57 16.97
#